data_266ffe2cf89e280187dbad10f1dbd88a
#
_entry.id   266ffe2cf89e280187dbad10f1dbd88a
#
_cell.length_a   1.000
_cell.length_b   1.000
_cell.length_c   1.000
_cell.angle_alpha   90.00
_cell.angle_beta   90.00
_cell.angle_gamma   90.00
#
_symmetry.space_group_name_H-M   'P 1'
#
loop_
_entity.id
_entity.type
_entity.pdbx_description
1 polymer ?
#
loop_
_entity_poly.entity_id
_entity_poly.type
_entity_poly.pdbx_seq_one_letter_code
_entity_poly.pdbx_strand_id
1 'polypeptide(L)'
;ESIAKVYLDKEEFLRAVRLSSVFARDSANIVKVNLGKDFVDLSAESSSSGSQKTRVDAKIEGEDKMEIAFNYRFLEEFLHAARGEEIKIELSGPSSPGVFRDTKDTNFLHLIMPVRVQG
;
A
#
# COMPACT_ATOMS: atom_id res chain seq x y z
N GLU A 1 5.03 -12.24 -12.63
CA GLU A 1 5.57 -12.99 -11.51
C GLU A 1 6.04 -12.04 -10.42
N SER A 2 5.60 -12.24 -9.18
CA SER A 2 5.90 -11.30 -8.11
C SER A 2 7.34 -11.46 -7.62
N ILE A 3 7.98 -10.32 -7.32
CA ILE A 3 9.32 -10.31 -6.74
C ILE A 3 9.27 -10.01 -5.24
N ALA A 4 8.14 -9.55 -4.74
CA ALA A 4 7.94 -9.30 -3.32
C ALA A 4 6.52 -9.68 -2.91
N LYS A 5 6.40 -10.28 -1.73
CA LYS A 5 5.11 -10.59 -1.13
C LYS A 5 5.08 -9.96 0.25
N VAL A 6 4.07 -9.15 0.50
CA VAL A 6 3.96 -8.35 1.73
C VAL A 6 2.70 -8.79 2.47
N TYR A 7 2.87 -9.19 3.73
CA TYR A 7 1.76 -9.61 4.58
C TYR A 7 1.57 -8.58 5.67
N LEU A 8 0.34 -8.10 5.82
CA LEU A 8 0.03 -7.00 6.72
C LEU A 8 -1.27 -7.28 7.48
N ASP A 9 -1.34 -6.75 8.69
CA ASP A 9 -2.61 -6.69 9.41
C ASP A 9 -3.51 -5.67 8.70
N LYS A 10 -4.72 -6.08 8.36
CA LYS A 10 -5.63 -5.25 7.59
C LYS A 10 -5.97 -3.95 8.31
N GLU A 11 -6.29 -4.03 9.60
CA GLU A 11 -6.72 -2.84 10.34
C GLU A 11 -5.59 -1.84 10.51
N GLU A 12 -4.37 -2.32 10.76
CA GLU A 12 -3.22 -1.42 10.86
C GLU A 12 -2.93 -0.73 9.55
N PHE A 13 -3.00 -1.49 8.45
CA PHE A 13 -2.75 -0.91 7.15
C PHE A 13 -3.84 0.09 6.77
N LEU A 14 -5.10 -0.23 7.04
CA LEU A 14 -6.21 0.68 6.78
C LEU A 14 -6.04 1.98 7.56
N ARG A 15 -5.64 1.88 8.82
CA ARG A 15 -5.41 3.07 9.64
C ARG A 15 -4.32 3.96 9.05
N ALA A 16 -3.22 3.33 8.60
CA ALA A 16 -2.12 4.06 7.98
C ALA A 16 -2.55 4.72 6.67
N VAL A 17 -3.37 4.03 5.88
CA VAL A 17 -3.88 4.60 4.62
C VAL A 17 -4.78 5.80 4.93
N ARG A 18 -5.61 5.71 5.95
CA ARG A 18 -6.48 6.83 6.32
C ARG A 18 -5.69 8.05 6.79
N LEU A 19 -4.65 7.84 7.58
CA LEU A 19 -3.77 8.93 8.00
C LEU A 19 -3.10 9.57 6.79
N SER A 20 -2.60 8.75 5.88
CA SER A 20 -1.94 9.25 4.67
C SER A 20 -2.90 10.00 3.77
N SER A 21 -4.17 9.58 3.72
CA SER A 21 -5.16 10.19 2.83
C SER A 21 -5.41 11.66 3.15
N VAL A 22 -5.29 12.03 4.42
CA VAL A 22 -5.49 13.43 4.84
C VAL A 22 -4.49 14.34 4.12
N PHE A 23 -3.27 13.84 3.92
CA PHE A 23 -2.23 14.59 3.20
C PHE A 23 -2.34 14.40 1.70
N ALA A 24 -2.65 13.17 1.25
CA ALA A 24 -2.66 12.85 -0.16
C ALA A 24 -3.77 13.56 -0.94
N ARG A 25 -4.85 13.95 -0.29
CA ARG A 25 -6.02 14.53 -0.95
C ARG A 25 -5.69 15.75 -1.81
N ASP A 26 -4.73 16.57 -1.40
CA ASP A 26 -4.36 17.74 -2.19
C ASP A 26 -3.06 17.52 -2.96
N SER A 27 -2.70 16.25 -3.19
CA SER A 27 -1.53 15.87 -3.98
C SER A 27 -1.88 14.69 -4.87
N ALA A 28 -2.96 14.82 -5.62
CA ALA A 28 -3.44 13.83 -6.60
C ALA A 28 -3.79 12.48 -5.97
N ASN A 29 -4.07 12.43 -4.66
CA ASN A 29 -4.44 11.21 -3.93
C ASN A 29 -3.33 10.17 -3.90
N ILE A 30 -2.07 10.59 -4.00
CA ILE A 30 -0.94 9.67 -4.09
C ILE A 30 -0.40 9.33 -2.72
N VAL A 31 -0.27 8.03 -2.45
CA VAL A 31 0.40 7.50 -1.28
C VAL A 31 1.56 6.63 -1.75
N LYS A 32 2.75 6.88 -1.22
CA LYS A 32 3.93 6.07 -1.52
C LYS A 32 4.07 4.98 -0.49
N VAL A 33 4.35 3.78 -0.96
CA VAL A 33 4.59 2.61 -0.12
C VAL A 33 6.04 2.21 -0.31
N ASN A 34 6.81 2.29 0.79
CA ASN A 34 8.23 1.92 0.78
C ASN A 34 8.41 0.66 1.59
N LEU A 35 8.95 -0.38 0.95
CA LEU A 35 9.23 -1.63 1.62
C LEU A 35 10.53 -1.52 2.40
N GLY A 36 10.53 -2.04 3.63
CA GLY A 36 11.71 -2.23 4.42
C GLY A 36 11.89 -3.72 4.69
N LYS A 37 12.74 -4.04 5.64
CA LYS A 37 13.06 -5.44 5.91
C LYS A 37 11.88 -6.18 6.54
N ASP A 38 11.19 -5.53 7.49
CA ASP A 38 10.07 -6.14 8.19
C ASP A 38 8.97 -5.11 8.45
N PHE A 39 8.84 -4.14 7.55
CA PHE A 39 7.84 -3.10 7.66
C PHE A 39 7.58 -2.48 6.30
N VAL A 40 6.47 -1.74 6.21
CA VAL A 40 6.25 -0.82 5.10
C VAL A 40 6.03 0.57 5.67
N ASP A 41 6.54 1.59 4.99
CA ASP A 41 6.28 2.97 5.32
C ASP A 41 5.33 3.56 4.30
N LEU A 42 4.22 4.10 4.77
CA LEU A 42 3.28 4.83 3.92
C LEU A 42 3.55 6.31 4.12
N SER A 43 3.74 7.02 3.02
CA SER A 43 3.99 8.45 3.10
C SER A 43 3.15 9.20 2.08
N ALA A 44 2.82 10.44 2.42
CA ALA A 44 2.07 11.32 1.56
C ALA A 44 2.51 12.75 1.81
N GLU A 45 2.36 13.58 0.79
CA GLU A 45 2.73 14.98 0.86
C GLU A 45 1.51 15.84 0.59
N SER A 46 1.48 17.00 1.25
CA SER A 46 0.44 17.98 1.04
C SER A 46 1.12 19.33 0.83
N SER A 47 0.66 20.09 -0.15
CA SER A 47 1.23 21.40 -0.42
C SER A 47 0.92 22.39 0.72
N SER A 48 -0.11 22.14 1.49
CA SER A 48 -0.52 23.05 2.57
C SER A 48 -0.20 22.53 3.97
N SER A 49 -0.15 21.20 4.15
CA SER A 49 -0.01 20.61 5.48
C SER A 49 1.32 19.90 5.73
N GLY A 50 2.20 19.87 4.72
CA GLY A 50 3.50 19.24 4.86
C GLY A 50 3.47 17.77 4.46
N SER A 51 4.25 16.96 5.14
CA SER A 51 4.39 15.54 4.79
C SER A 51 4.07 14.67 5.99
N GLN A 52 3.74 13.41 5.69
CA GLN A 52 3.37 12.43 6.71
C GLN A 52 4.01 11.10 6.35
N LYS A 53 4.40 10.34 7.35
CA LYS A 53 4.94 9.00 7.17
C LYS A 53 4.50 8.13 8.33
N THR A 54 3.96 6.96 8.01
CA THR A 54 3.47 6.00 9.00
C THR A 54 4.06 4.64 8.71
N ARG A 55 4.63 4.01 9.72
CA ARG A 55 5.22 2.68 9.59
C ARG A 55 4.25 1.62 10.06
N VAL A 56 4.12 0.55 9.28
CA VAL A 56 3.27 -0.59 9.60
C VAL A 56 4.14 -1.84 9.57
N ASP A 57 4.07 -2.64 10.62
CA ASP A 57 4.79 -3.91 10.65
C ASP A 57 4.29 -4.82 9.53
N ALA A 58 5.22 -5.53 8.91
CA ALA A 58 4.89 -6.40 7.79
C ALA A 58 5.84 -7.57 7.74
N LYS A 59 5.37 -8.69 7.22
CA LYS A 59 6.24 -9.78 6.85
C LYS A 59 6.47 -9.69 5.35
N ILE A 60 7.73 -9.64 4.93
CA ILE A 60 8.06 -9.46 3.53
C ILE A 60 8.90 -10.63 3.05
N GLU A 61 8.46 -11.24 1.97
CA GLU A 61 9.19 -12.32 1.30
C GLU A 61 9.69 -11.79 -0.03
N GLY A 62 10.95 -12.02 -0.32
CA GLY A 62 11.56 -11.56 -1.55
C GLY A 62 12.20 -10.19 -1.40
N GLU A 63 12.00 -9.33 -2.40
CA GLU A 63 12.63 -8.00 -2.42
C GLU A 63 12.09 -7.14 -1.29
N ASP A 64 12.99 -6.58 -0.48
CA ASP A 64 12.58 -5.75 0.65
C ASP A 64 13.00 -4.28 0.49
N LYS A 65 13.31 -3.89 -0.73
CA LYS A 65 13.61 -2.49 -1.05
C LYS A 65 12.89 -2.12 -2.32
N MET A 66 11.79 -1.42 -2.17
CA MET A 66 10.99 -1.01 -3.32
C MET A 66 10.12 0.16 -2.90
N GLU A 67 10.01 1.16 -3.77
CA GLU A 67 9.04 2.22 -3.59
C GLU A 67 8.02 2.10 -4.70
N ILE A 68 6.74 2.09 -4.33
CA ILE A 68 5.65 2.03 -5.28
C ILE A 68 4.55 2.96 -4.78
N ALA A 69 3.90 3.67 -5.70
CA ALA A 69 2.88 4.65 -5.34
C ALA A 69 1.53 4.23 -5.87
N PHE A 70 0.49 4.47 -5.06
CA PHE A 70 -0.88 4.15 -5.41
C PHE A 70 -1.79 5.32 -5.10
N ASN A 71 -2.92 5.37 -5.80
CA ASN A 71 -4.02 6.24 -5.43
C ASN A 71 -4.68 5.63 -4.19
N TYR A 72 -4.74 6.37 -3.08
CA TYR A 72 -5.22 5.83 -1.82
C TYR A 72 -6.67 5.33 -1.89
N ARG A 73 -7.47 5.88 -2.80
CA ARG A 73 -8.87 5.48 -2.91
C ARG A 73 -9.03 4.01 -3.28
N PHE A 74 -8.13 3.51 -4.14
CA PHE A 74 -8.17 2.10 -4.51
C PHE A 74 -7.70 1.22 -3.37
N LEU A 75 -6.74 1.70 -2.57
CA LEU A 75 -6.32 0.97 -1.39
C LEU A 75 -7.47 0.84 -0.39
N GLU A 76 -8.17 1.96 -0.15
CA GLU A 76 -9.31 1.94 0.78
C GLU A 76 -10.41 1.03 0.28
N GLU A 77 -10.70 1.06 -1.02
CA GLU A 77 -11.74 0.23 -1.61
C GLU A 77 -11.45 -1.25 -1.37
N PHE A 78 -10.21 -1.66 -1.60
CA PHE A 78 -9.82 -3.04 -1.33
C PHE A 78 -9.95 -3.37 0.15
N LEU A 79 -9.44 -2.50 1.01
CA LEU A 79 -9.42 -2.75 2.45
C LEU A 79 -10.82 -2.83 3.05
N HIS A 80 -11.75 -2.03 2.54
CA HIS A 80 -13.13 -2.10 3.01
C HIS A 80 -13.84 -3.38 2.55
N ALA A 81 -13.44 -3.92 1.41
CA ALA A 81 -14.06 -5.12 0.86
C ALA A 81 -13.45 -6.41 1.45
N ALA A 82 -12.21 -6.38 1.88
CA ALA A 82 -11.54 -7.55 2.44
C ALA A 82 -12.15 -7.90 3.79
N ARG A 83 -12.34 -9.21 4.03
CA ARG A 83 -13.01 -9.68 5.25
C ARG A 83 -12.06 -10.24 6.28
N GLY A 84 -10.91 -10.73 5.86
CA GLY A 84 -9.93 -11.32 6.77
C GLY A 84 -9.17 -10.27 7.56
N GLU A 85 -8.42 -10.73 8.53
CA GLU A 85 -7.61 -9.86 9.36
C GLU A 85 -6.26 -9.58 8.74
N GLU A 86 -5.83 -10.43 7.82
CA GLU A 86 -4.54 -10.30 7.16
C GLU A 86 -4.73 -10.13 5.67
N ILE A 87 -3.94 -9.25 5.08
CA ILE A 87 -3.92 -9.07 3.64
C ILE A 87 -2.54 -9.39 3.10
N LYS A 88 -2.48 -9.68 1.81
CA LYS A 88 -1.25 -9.99 1.12
C LYS A 88 -1.16 -9.13 -0.13
N ILE A 89 -0.01 -8.51 -0.33
CA ILE A 89 0.24 -7.69 -1.51
C ILE A 89 1.39 -8.33 -2.27
N GLU A 90 1.14 -8.68 -3.53
CA GLU A 90 2.16 -9.24 -4.41
C GLU A 90 2.60 -8.17 -5.39
N LEU A 91 3.89 -7.88 -5.39
CA LEU A 91 4.47 -6.79 -6.19
C LEU A 91 5.47 -7.36 -7.18
N SER A 92 5.42 -6.85 -8.41
CA SER A 92 6.33 -7.29 -9.48
C SER A 92 7.29 -6.18 -9.91
N GLY A 93 7.17 -5.00 -9.31
CA GLY A 93 8.02 -3.87 -9.59
C GLY A 93 7.26 -2.57 -9.38
N PRO A 94 7.96 -1.43 -9.36
CA PRO A 94 7.30 -0.15 -9.06
C PRO A 94 6.38 0.36 -10.17
N SER A 95 6.44 -0.24 -11.36
CA SER A 95 5.59 0.16 -12.49
C SER A 95 4.57 -0.90 -12.88
N SER A 96 4.51 -2.01 -12.16
CA SER A 96 3.58 -3.10 -12.44
C SER A 96 2.44 -3.11 -11.45
N PRO A 97 1.27 -3.64 -11.85
CA PRO A 97 0.14 -3.70 -10.92
C PRO A 97 0.47 -4.49 -9.67
N GLY A 98 -0.03 -4.02 -8.54
CA GLY A 98 -0.01 -4.80 -7.31
C GLY A 98 -1.22 -5.72 -7.26
N VAL A 99 -1.01 -6.93 -6.79
CA VAL A 99 -2.11 -7.89 -6.59
C VAL A 99 -2.39 -7.93 -5.11
N PHE A 100 -3.57 -7.44 -4.72
CA PHE A 100 -3.99 -7.34 -3.33
C PHE A 100 -4.95 -8.45 -3.02
N ARG A 101 -4.63 -9.27 -2.03
CA ARG A 101 -5.40 -10.45 -1.68
C ARG A 101 -5.79 -10.45 -0.23
N ASP A 102 -6.96 -11.05 0.03
CA ASP A 102 -7.42 -11.38 1.37
C ASP A 102 -6.90 -12.78 1.66
N THR A 103 -6.10 -12.97 2.71
CA THR A 103 -5.55 -14.29 2.99
C THR A 103 -6.62 -15.28 3.44
N LYS A 104 -7.75 -14.77 3.91
CA LYS A 104 -8.87 -15.63 4.32
C LYS A 104 -9.69 -16.12 3.15
N ASP A 105 -9.79 -15.32 2.08
CA ASP A 105 -10.56 -15.68 0.89
C ASP A 105 -9.67 -15.57 -0.32
N THR A 106 -9.09 -16.71 -0.72
CA THR A 106 -8.10 -16.72 -1.79
C THR A 106 -8.69 -16.42 -3.16
N ASN A 107 -10.03 -16.46 -3.29
CA ASN A 107 -10.67 -16.08 -4.55
C ASN A 107 -10.89 -14.58 -4.67
N PHE A 108 -10.70 -13.84 -3.59
CA PHE A 108 -10.90 -12.39 -3.57
C PHE A 108 -9.56 -11.71 -3.82
N LEU A 109 -9.47 -10.96 -4.91
CA LEU A 109 -8.27 -10.18 -5.19
C LEU A 109 -8.64 -8.92 -5.96
N HIS A 110 -7.81 -7.90 -5.79
CA HIS A 110 -7.88 -6.66 -6.55
C HIS A 110 -6.54 -6.43 -7.22
N LEU A 111 -6.59 -6.02 -8.48
CA LEU A 111 -5.41 -5.52 -9.17
C LEU A 111 -5.44 -4.01 -9.09
N ILE A 112 -4.39 -3.42 -8.55
CA ILE A 112 -4.31 -1.96 -8.43
C ILE A 112 -3.09 -1.49 -9.20
N MET A 113 -3.33 -0.63 -10.18
CA MET A 113 -2.24 -0.04 -10.96
C MET A 113 -1.51 0.99 -10.13
N PRO A 114 -0.18 1.01 -10.19
CA PRO A 114 0.56 2.07 -9.53
C PRO A 114 0.41 3.38 -10.29
N VAL A 115 0.60 4.49 -9.57
CA VAL A 115 0.67 5.79 -10.21
C VAL A 115 2.12 6.15 -10.43
N ARG A 116 2.39 6.90 -11.48
CA ARG A 116 3.73 7.37 -11.76
C ARG A 116 4.00 8.59 -10.90
N VAL A 117 5.12 8.55 -10.21
CA VAL A 117 5.58 9.69 -9.43
C VAL A 117 6.76 10.30 -10.17
N GLN A 118 6.63 11.57 -10.54
CA GLN A 118 7.71 12.30 -11.16
C GLN A 118 8.53 13.00 -10.11
N GLY A 119 9.84 12.97 -10.28
CA GLY A 119 10.68 13.67 -9.33
C GLY A 119 11.98 13.02 -9.10
#